data_6c50a1a20dc4d403830470ae765eb297
#
_entry.id   6c50a1a20dc4d403830470ae765eb297
#
_cell.length_a   1.000
_cell.length_b   1.000
_cell.length_c   1.000
_cell.angle_alpha   90.00
_cell.angle_beta   90.00
_cell.angle_gamma   90.00
#
_symmetry.space_group_name_H-M   'P 1'
#
loop_
_entity.id
_entity.type
_entity.pdbx_description
1 polymer ?
#
loop_
_entity_poly.entity_id
_entity_poly.type
_entity_poly.pdbx_seq_one_letter_code
_entity_poly.pdbx_strand_id
1 'polypeptide(L)'
;CEEKGLHSHSPYSCAILGGLSPADMDALAQLETDLPLVLYNRRQAGFGAVYTDYAKAVRQVMELARAKGCRSIGFLKNRSNFMADSSRIRDAITAAGEYGLQVPPHAVVEAEDTYEGGAVGIRTMMTGGSLPELLVFASDIMAIGAAHQMQKEGIRIPQEVGIICFGLGERQQAQYCTPPLSVIEMPTEAMTAGAVQMAAETVSYTHL
;
A
#
# COMPACT_ATOMS: atom_id res chain seq x y z
N CYS A 1 1.19 -3.59 21.47
CA CYS A 1 2.64 -3.65 21.72
C CYS A 1 2.89 -3.81 23.20
N GLU A 2 3.57 -4.88 23.63
CA GLU A 2 4.14 -4.90 24.97
C GLU A 2 5.31 -3.92 24.97
N GLU A 3 5.27 -2.90 25.85
CA GLU A 3 6.24 -1.81 25.98
C GLU A 3 7.66 -2.27 26.38
N LYS A 4 7.93 -3.56 26.36
CA LYS A 4 9.20 -4.14 26.82
C LYS A 4 10.36 -3.71 25.90
N GLY A 5 11.16 -2.78 26.39
CA GLY A 5 12.44 -2.39 25.79
C GLY A 5 12.50 -0.98 25.19
N LEU A 6 11.42 -0.21 25.20
CA LEU A 6 11.41 1.18 24.69
C LEU A 6 11.56 2.25 25.80
N HIS A 7 11.83 1.84 27.04
CA HIS A 7 12.01 2.77 28.18
C HIS A 7 13.45 3.26 28.31
N SER A 8 13.66 4.31 29.13
CA SER A 8 14.92 5.03 29.37
C SER A 8 16.11 4.16 29.84
N HIS A 9 15.92 2.90 30.18
CA HIS A 9 16.98 1.94 30.55
C HIS A 9 17.05 0.75 29.58
N SER A 10 16.69 1.00 28.32
CA SER A 10 16.79 -0.01 27.26
C SER A 10 18.23 -0.46 27.05
N PRO A 11 18.52 -1.77 26.87
CA PRO A 11 19.83 -2.25 26.48
C PRO A 11 20.17 -1.92 25.02
N TYR A 12 19.27 -1.30 24.29
CA TYR A 12 19.41 -0.96 22.87
C TYR A 12 19.85 0.49 22.70
N SER A 13 20.65 0.76 21.67
CA SER A 13 21.10 2.12 21.33
C SER A 13 20.07 2.88 20.47
N CYS A 14 19.20 2.18 19.75
CA CYS A 14 18.09 2.72 18.96
C CYS A 14 17.07 1.62 18.65
N ALA A 15 15.90 2.01 18.13
CA ALA A 15 14.93 1.06 17.58
C ALA A 15 14.34 1.56 16.25
N ILE A 16 14.14 0.61 15.31
CA ILE A 16 13.42 0.84 14.07
C ILE A 16 12.05 0.17 14.20
N LEU A 17 11.00 0.97 14.13
CA LEU A 17 9.62 0.53 14.35
C LEU A 17 8.86 0.43 13.03
N GLY A 18 8.45 -0.78 12.65
CA GLY A 18 7.66 -1.05 11.47
C GLY A 18 6.36 -1.79 11.79
N GLY A 19 5.41 -1.82 10.84
CA GLY A 19 4.16 -2.54 11.00
C GLY A 19 3.20 -1.98 12.06
N LEU A 20 3.37 -0.71 12.46
CA LEU A 20 2.59 -0.08 13.52
C LEU A 20 1.11 0.09 13.10
N SER A 21 0.21 -0.32 13.99
CA SER A 21 -1.23 -0.06 13.89
C SER A 21 -1.58 1.38 14.31
N PRO A 22 -2.83 1.87 14.09
CA PRO A 22 -3.28 3.15 14.64
C PRO A 22 -3.08 3.26 16.15
N ALA A 23 -3.46 2.22 16.89
CA ALA A 23 -3.31 2.20 18.35
C ALA A 23 -1.84 2.24 18.79
N ASP A 24 -0.94 1.60 18.04
CA ASP A 24 0.51 1.70 18.30
C ASP A 24 1.02 3.12 18.04
N MET A 25 0.52 3.80 17.01
CA MET A 25 0.88 5.18 16.71
C MET A 25 0.38 6.16 17.80
N ASP A 26 -0.83 5.93 18.32
CA ASP A 26 -1.38 6.72 19.42
C ASP A 26 -0.58 6.50 20.73
N ALA A 27 -0.19 5.26 21.00
CA ALA A 27 0.67 4.93 22.13
C ALA A 27 2.07 5.55 21.99
N LEU A 28 2.63 5.53 20.77
CA LEU A 28 3.92 6.14 20.48
C LEU A 28 3.92 7.65 20.69
N ALA A 29 2.78 8.32 20.41
CA ALA A 29 2.64 9.76 20.64
C ALA A 29 2.72 10.16 22.12
N GLN A 30 2.48 9.22 23.03
CA GLN A 30 2.49 9.40 24.48
C GLN A 30 3.72 8.75 25.13
N LEU A 31 4.58 8.12 24.33
CA LEU A 31 5.75 7.42 24.85
C LEU A 31 6.84 8.42 25.25
N GLU A 32 7.19 8.44 26.54
CA GLU A 32 8.36 9.15 27.03
C GLU A 32 9.57 8.19 26.99
N THR A 33 10.51 8.47 26.10
CA THR A 33 11.72 7.65 25.93
C THR A 33 12.90 8.49 25.45
N ASP A 34 14.08 8.19 25.97
CA ASP A 34 15.34 8.75 25.48
C ASP A 34 15.95 7.88 24.38
N LEU A 35 15.33 6.71 24.10
CA LEU A 35 15.78 5.81 23.05
C LEU A 35 15.50 6.41 21.68
N PRO A 36 16.51 6.62 20.82
CA PRO A 36 16.30 7.05 19.45
C PRO A 36 15.39 6.08 18.68
N LEU A 37 14.30 6.61 18.12
CA LEU A 37 13.33 5.82 17.37
C LEU A 37 13.28 6.28 15.91
N VAL A 38 13.28 5.32 14.98
CA VAL A 38 13.09 5.55 13.55
C VAL A 38 11.82 4.79 13.10
N LEU A 39 10.89 5.50 12.48
CA LEU A 39 9.66 4.91 11.96
C LEU A 39 9.88 4.37 10.55
N TYR A 40 9.54 3.12 10.32
CA TYR A 40 9.60 2.47 9.02
C TYR A 40 8.21 2.39 8.39
N ASN A 41 8.06 2.99 7.22
CA ASN A 41 6.81 3.10 6.48
C ASN A 41 5.66 3.71 7.30
N ARG A 42 6.01 4.59 8.22
CA ARG A 42 5.11 5.41 9.04
C ARG A 42 5.71 6.79 9.20
N ARG A 43 4.87 7.75 9.55
CA ARG A 43 5.28 9.13 9.77
C ARG A 43 4.53 9.74 10.95
N GLN A 44 5.28 10.35 11.88
CA GLN A 44 4.74 11.11 12.99
C GLN A 44 5.71 12.25 13.35
N ALA A 45 5.18 13.40 13.72
CA ALA A 45 5.98 14.53 14.16
C ALA A 45 6.82 14.14 15.40
N GLY A 46 8.07 14.60 15.45
CA GLY A 46 9.00 14.32 16.55
C GLY A 46 9.85 13.07 16.37
N PHE A 47 9.60 12.23 15.36
CA PHE A 47 10.37 11.01 15.10
C PHE A 47 11.04 11.05 13.73
N GLY A 48 12.24 10.46 13.63
CA GLY A 48 12.85 10.12 12.36
C GLY A 48 11.97 9.12 11.60
N ALA A 49 11.85 9.28 10.28
CA ALA A 49 10.97 8.41 9.52
C ALA A 49 11.49 8.17 8.10
N VAL A 50 11.41 6.91 7.67
CA VAL A 50 11.61 6.51 6.27
C VAL A 50 10.30 5.93 5.75
N TYR A 51 9.76 6.51 4.68
CA TYR A 51 8.46 6.12 4.14
C TYR A 51 8.38 6.36 2.63
N THR A 52 7.46 5.65 1.98
CA THR A 52 7.16 5.84 0.56
C THR A 52 6.12 6.95 0.37
N ASP A 53 6.36 7.88 -0.54
CA ASP A 53 5.36 8.89 -0.96
C ASP A 53 4.32 8.26 -1.89
N TYR A 54 3.36 7.57 -1.29
CA TYR A 54 2.25 6.96 -2.05
C TYR A 54 1.35 8.00 -2.73
N ALA A 55 1.24 9.21 -2.22
CA ALA A 55 0.44 10.25 -2.84
C ALA A 55 1.00 10.62 -4.23
N LYS A 56 2.34 10.66 -4.37
CA LYS A 56 2.98 10.86 -5.67
C LYS A 56 2.70 9.70 -6.62
N ALA A 57 2.82 8.45 -6.15
CA ALA A 57 2.55 7.26 -6.96
C ALA A 57 1.08 7.21 -7.42
N VAL A 58 0.14 7.51 -6.53
CA VAL A 58 -1.29 7.60 -6.86
C VAL A 58 -1.55 8.65 -7.94
N ARG A 59 -0.98 9.84 -7.84
CA ARG A 59 -1.12 10.88 -8.88
C ARG A 59 -0.62 10.39 -10.24
N GLN A 60 0.53 9.73 -10.29
CA GLN A 60 1.05 9.14 -11.53
C GLN A 60 0.09 8.11 -12.14
N VAL A 61 -0.57 7.28 -11.32
CA VAL A 61 -1.60 6.34 -11.78
C VAL A 61 -2.79 7.08 -12.39
N MET A 62 -3.27 8.17 -11.75
CA MET A 62 -4.40 8.94 -12.28
C MET A 62 -4.04 9.66 -13.59
N GLU A 63 -2.83 10.21 -13.68
CA GLU A 63 -2.30 10.80 -14.92
C GLU A 63 -2.22 9.77 -16.05
N LEU A 64 -1.70 8.57 -15.76
CA LEU A 64 -1.64 7.47 -16.72
C LEU A 64 -3.02 7.04 -17.17
N ALA A 65 -3.97 6.88 -16.24
CA ALA A 65 -5.36 6.52 -16.54
C ALA A 65 -5.99 7.53 -17.52
N ARG A 66 -5.85 8.83 -17.23
CA ARG A 66 -6.33 9.88 -18.12
C ARG A 66 -5.66 9.87 -19.48
N ALA A 67 -4.34 9.73 -19.52
CA ALA A 67 -3.57 9.67 -20.76
C ALA A 67 -3.97 8.47 -21.65
N LYS A 68 -4.42 7.37 -21.03
CA LYS A 68 -4.95 6.20 -21.71
C LYS A 68 -6.44 6.33 -22.08
N GLY A 69 -7.11 7.43 -21.72
CA GLY A 69 -8.51 7.67 -22.00
C GLY A 69 -9.49 6.93 -21.07
N CYS A 70 -9.02 6.37 -19.96
CA CYS A 70 -9.89 5.75 -18.97
C CYS A 70 -10.86 6.78 -18.38
N ARG A 71 -12.12 6.40 -18.21
CA ARG A 71 -13.18 7.22 -17.61
C ARG A 71 -13.63 6.70 -16.27
N SER A 72 -13.36 5.41 -15.99
CA SER A 72 -13.77 4.75 -14.75
C SER A 72 -12.61 3.97 -14.12
N ILE A 73 -12.60 3.96 -12.78
CA ILE A 73 -11.61 3.27 -11.97
C ILE A 73 -12.29 2.57 -10.78
N GLY A 74 -11.82 1.40 -10.44
CA GLY A 74 -12.29 0.65 -9.28
C GLY A 74 -11.13 0.23 -8.36
N PHE A 75 -11.48 -0.16 -7.15
CA PHE A 75 -10.51 -0.46 -6.10
C PHE A 75 -10.86 -1.75 -5.39
N LEU A 76 -9.88 -2.63 -5.27
CA LEU A 76 -9.97 -3.80 -4.40
C LEU A 76 -9.06 -3.59 -3.19
N LYS A 77 -9.69 -3.37 -2.03
CA LYS A 77 -9.03 -3.15 -0.75
C LYS A 77 -8.88 -4.48 0.00
N ASN A 78 -7.82 -4.62 0.78
CA ASN A 78 -7.76 -5.69 1.75
C ASN A 78 -8.53 -5.31 3.04
N ARG A 79 -8.99 -6.34 3.78
CA ARG A 79 -9.67 -6.18 5.07
C ARG A 79 -8.71 -5.90 6.23
N SER A 80 -7.43 -5.68 5.96
CA SER A 80 -6.46 -5.47 7.03
C SER A 80 -6.69 -4.13 7.73
N ASN A 81 -6.55 -4.14 9.04
CA ASN A 81 -6.57 -2.92 9.88
C ASN A 81 -5.24 -2.15 9.83
N PHE A 82 -4.31 -2.51 8.95
CA PHE A 82 -3.06 -1.77 8.81
C PHE A 82 -3.31 -0.44 8.11
N MET A 83 -3.05 0.66 8.81
CA MET A 83 -3.28 2.04 8.34
C MET A 83 -2.70 2.33 6.95
N ALA A 84 -1.53 1.76 6.63
CA ALA A 84 -0.88 2.02 5.35
C ALA A 84 -1.70 1.54 4.16
N ASP A 85 -2.43 0.45 4.30
CA ASP A 85 -3.22 -0.14 3.22
C ASP A 85 -4.56 0.59 3.05
N SER A 86 -5.23 0.90 4.16
CA SER A 86 -6.50 1.62 4.11
C SER A 86 -6.35 3.08 3.68
N SER A 87 -5.26 3.76 4.07
CA SER A 87 -5.00 5.14 3.66
C SER A 87 -4.67 5.25 2.17
N ARG A 88 -3.82 4.36 1.63
CA ARG A 88 -3.42 4.36 0.22
C ARG A 88 -4.62 4.30 -0.73
N ILE A 89 -5.53 3.35 -0.49
CA ILE A 89 -6.71 3.19 -1.34
C ILE A 89 -7.69 4.35 -1.14
N ARG A 90 -7.88 4.85 0.08
CA ARG A 90 -8.72 6.04 0.33
C ARG A 90 -8.19 7.27 -0.40
N ASP A 91 -6.88 7.51 -0.32
CA ASP A 91 -6.22 8.62 -1.00
C ASP A 91 -6.33 8.46 -2.53
N ALA A 92 -6.26 7.23 -3.04
CA ALA A 92 -6.45 6.92 -4.45
C ALA A 92 -7.90 7.17 -4.91
N ILE A 93 -8.92 6.84 -4.09
CA ILE A 93 -10.32 7.13 -4.39
C ILE A 93 -10.55 8.65 -4.45
N THR A 94 -9.99 9.41 -3.50
CA THR A 94 -10.07 10.87 -3.48
C THR A 94 -9.42 11.46 -4.73
N ALA A 95 -8.20 11.04 -5.04
CA ALA A 95 -7.48 11.49 -6.22
C ALA A 95 -8.23 11.16 -7.53
N ALA A 96 -8.85 9.99 -7.63
CA ALA A 96 -9.64 9.62 -8.82
C ALA A 96 -10.72 10.67 -9.13
N GLY A 97 -11.43 11.14 -8.09
CA GLY A 97 -12.43 12.21 -8.22
C GLY A 97 -11.80 13.54 -8.69
N GLU A 98 -10.65 13.94 -8.17
CA GLU A 98 -9.92 15.15 -8.56
C GLU A 98 -9.49 15.10 -10.04
N TYR A 99 -9.16 13.92 -10.54
CA TYR A 99 -8.78 13.70 -11.95
C TYR A 99 -9.97 13.43 -12.86
N GLY A 100 -11.21 13.50 -12.36
CA GLY A 100 -12.43 13.32 -13.13
C GLY A 100 -12.72 11.88 -13.55
N LEU A 101 -12.10 10.90 -12.86
CA LEU A 101 -12.40 9.49 -13.05
C LEU A 101 -13.62 9.09 -12.22
N GLN A 102 -14.57 8.40 -12.85
CA GLN A 102 -15.74 7.87 -12.14
C GLN A 102 -15.32 6.66 -11.29
N VAL A 103 -15.77 6.63 -10.03
CA VAL A 103 -15.60 5.49 -9.12
C VAL A 103 -16.98 4.92 -8.81
N PRO A 104 -17.45 3.91 -9.57
CA PRO A 104 -18.77 3.32 -9.31
C PRO A 104 -18.81 2.70 -7.89
N PRO A 105 -19.90 2.87 -7.12
CA PRO A 105 -19.96 2.35 -5.76
C PRO A 105 -19.71 0.84 -5.64
N HIS A 106 -20.20 0.05 -6.59
CA HIS A 106 -19.98 -1.41 -6.65
C HIS A 106 -18.55 -1.80 -6.98
N ALA A 107 -17.74 -0.87 -7.48
CA ALA A 107 -16.35 -1.09 -7.85
C ALA A 107 -15.35 -0.76 -6.74
N VAL A 108 -15.83 -0.51 -5.52
CA VAL A 108 -15.00 -0.39 -4.31
C VAL A 108 -15.33 -1.57 -3.41
N VAL A 109 -14.50 -2.61 -3.47
CA VAL A 109 -14.75 -3.90 -2.78
C VAL A 109 -13.65 -4.17 -1.76
N GLU A 110 -14.03 -4.76 -0.63
CA GLU A 110 -13.09 -5.30 0.37
C GLU A 110 -13.06 -6.82 0.29
N ALA A 111 -11.86 -7.39 0.30
CA ALA A 111 -11.67 -8.84 0.32
C ALA A 111 -10.43 -9.23 1.14
N GLU A 112 -10.24 -10.51 1.38
CA GLU A 112 -9.05 -11.04 2.03
C GLU A 112 -7.81 -10.84 1.13
N ASP A 113 -6.64 -10.60 1.74
CA ASP A 113 -5.37 -10.43 1.03
C ASP A 113 -4.79 -11.78 0.58
N THR A 114 -5.52 -12.42 -0.33
CA THR A 114 -5.20 -13.74 -0.90
C THR A 114 -5.55 -13.78 -2.39
N TYR A 115 -5.05 -14.77 -3.12
CA TYR A 115 -5.45 -15.02 -4.51
C TYR A 115 -6.97 -15.24 -4.63
N GLU A 116 -7.56 -16.04 -3.74
CA GLU A 116 -9.01 -16.30 -3.73
C GLU A 116 -9.78 -15.01 -3.37
N GLY A 117 -9.28 -14.21 -2.42
CA GLY A 117 -9.88 -12.90 -2.10
C GLY A 117 -9.92 -11.98 -3.31
N GLY A 118 -8.87 -11.95 -4.11
CA GLY A 118 -8.84 -11.23 -5.39
C GLY A 118 -9.92 -11.73 -6.37
N ALA A 119 -10.02 -13.05 -6.53
CA ALA A 119 -11.02 -13.67 -7.39
C ALA A 119 -12.45 -13.40 -6.92
N VAL A 120 -12.71 -13.53 -5.61
CA VAL A 120 -14.02 -13.21 -5.00
C VAL A 120 -14.37 -11.74 -5.19
N GLY A 121 -13.40 -10.85 -5.00
CA GLY A 121 -13.60 -9.40 -5.19
C GLY A 121 -14.06 -9.06 -6.59
N ILE A 122 -13.47 -9.65 -7.63
CA ILE A 122 -13.89 -9.45 -9.03
C ILE A 122 -15.30 -9.99 -9.26
N ARG A 123 -15.63 -11.19 -8.80
CA ARG A 123 -16.99 -11.73 -8.91
C ARG A 123 -18.01 -10.80 -8.23
N THR A 124 -17.67 -10.25 -7.08
CA THR A 124 -18.52 -9.30 -6.35
C THR A 124 -18.72 -8.02 -7.16
N MET A 125 -17.67 -7.45 -7.76
CA MET A 125 -17.80 -6.27 -8.63
C MET A 125 -18.70 -6.56 -9.82
N MET A 126 -18.53 -7.69 -10.49
CA MET A 126 -19.31 -8.09 -11.67
C MET A 126 -20.80 -8.28 -11.35
N THR A 127 -21.13 -8.76 -10.17
CA THR A 127 -22.54 -8.86 -9.74
C THR A 127 -23.18 -7.49 -9.49
N GLY A 128 -22.39 -6.49 -9.14
CA GLY A 128 -22.84 -5.12 -8.92
C GLY A 128 -22.98 -4.28 -10.20
N GLY A 129 -22.34 -4.71 -11.30
CA GLY A 129 -22.36 -4.00 -12.56
C GLY A 129 -21.14 -4.34 -13.46
N SER A 130 -20.92 -3.51 -14.50
CA SER A 130 -19.75 -3.65 -15.36
C SER A 130 -18.47 -3.27 -14.64
N LEU A 131 -17.39 -3.97 -14.94
CA LEU A 131 -16.06 -3.62 -14.42
C LEU A 131 -15.61 -2.25 -14.95
N PRO A 132 -14.93 -1.44 -14.13
CA PRO A 132 -14.26 -0.22 -14.58
C PRO A 132 -13.13 -0.51 -15.57
N GLU A 133 -12.76 0.50 -16.35
CA GLU A 133 -11.67 0.40 -17.33
C GLU A 133 -10.29 0.22 -16.69
N LEU A 134 -10.13 0.63 -15.43
CA LEU A 134 -8.92 0.43 -14.63
C LEU A 134 -9.28 -0.07 -13.24
N LEU A 135 -8.56 -1.08 -12.76
CA LEU A 135 -8.66 -1.59 -11.41
C LEU A 135 -7.34 -1.42 -10.65
N VAL A 136 -7.43 -0.91 -9.43
CA VAL A 136 -6.30 -0.75 -8.51
C VAL A 136 -6.47 -1.68 -7.32
N PHE A 137 -5.44 -2.47 -7.05
CA PHE A 137 -5.43 -3.49 -6.00
C PHE A 137 -4.50 -3.12 -4.85
N ALA A 138 -4.92 -3.38 -3.62
CA ALA A 138 -4.11 -3.15 -2.43
C ALA A 138 -2.86 -4.03 -2.36
N SER A 139 -2.85 -5.18 -3.05
CA SER A 139 -1.69 -6.07 -3.15
C SER A 139 -1.58 -6.76 -4.50
N ASP A 140 -0.39 -7.23 -4.83
CA ASP A 140 -0.10 -8.04 -6.01
C ASP A 140 -0.77 -9.42 -5.94
N ILE A 141 -0.85 -10.02 -4.75
CA ILE A 141 -1.51 -11.31 -4.52
C ILE A 141 -2.99 -11.24 -4.93
N MET A 142 -3.70 -10.21 -4.48
CA MET A 142 -5.10 -9.98 -4.88
C MET A 142 -5.23 -9.73 -6.38
N ALA A 143 -4.32 -8.93 -6.95
CA ALA A 143 -4.34 -8.60 -8.38
C ALA A 143 -4.14 -9.84 -9.26
N ILE A 144 -3.26 -10.75 -8.88
CA ILE A 144 -3.00 -12.01 -9.59
C ILE A 144 -4.25 -12.88 -9.56
N GLY A 145 -4.88 -13.06 -8.39
CA GLY A 145 -6.13 -13.83 -8.28
C GLY A 145 -7.27 -13.22 -9.07
N ALA A 146 -7.39 -11.90 -9.05
CA ALA A 146 -8.35 -11.14 -9.83
C ALA A 146 -8.13 -11.31 -11.36
N ALA A 147 -6.89 -11.17 -11.80
CA ALA A 147 -6.52 -11.36 -13.22
C ALA A 147 -6.87 -12.77 -13.71
N HIS A 148 -6.57 -13.80 -12.90
CA HIS A 148 -6.95 -15.17 -13.21
C HIS A 148 -8.47 -15.34 -13.33
N GLN A 149 -9.24 -14.75 -12.40
CA GLN A 149 -10.71 -14.81 -12.46
C GLN A 149 -11.25 -14.10 -13.70
N MET A 150 -10.75 -12.89 -14.02
CA MET A 150 -11.17 -12.15 -15.20
C MET A 150 -10.88 -12.92 -16.51
N GLN A 151 -9.72 -13.59 -16.61
CA GLN A 151 -9.38 -14.45 -17.74
C GLN A 151 -10.36 -15.61 -17.89
N LYS A 152 -10.81 -16.24 -16.79
CA LYS A 152 -11.85 -17.28 -16.81
C LYS A 152 -13.19 -16.78 -17.35
N GLU A 153 -13.52 -15.53 -17.09
CA GLU A 153 -14.73 -14.86 -17.60
C GLU A 153 -14.54 -14.30 -19.03
N GLY A 154 -13.39 -14.53 -19.65
CA GLY A 154 -13.09 -14.07 -21.01
C GLY A 154 -12.76 -12.59 -21.13
N ILE A 155 -12.53 -11.89 -20.01
CA ILE A 155 -12.19 -10.46 -19.99
C ILE A 155 -10.72 -10.29 -20.39
N ARG A 156 -10.48 -9.45 -21.38
CA ARG A 156 -9.13 -9.20 -21.91
C ARG A 156 -8.41 -8.13 -21.13
N ILE A 157 -7.27 -8.50 -20.57
CA ILE A 157 -6.37 -7.61 -19.82
C ILE A 157 -5.15 -7.30 -20.73
N PRO A 158 -4.77 -6.07 -20.97
CA PRO A 158 -5.35 -4.81 -20.48
C PRO A 158 -6.39 -4.17 -21.40
N GLN A 159 -6.85 -4.85 -22.47
CA GLN A 159 -7.64 -4.24 -23.55
C GLN A 159 -9.04 -3.76 -23.08
N GLU A 160 -9.68 -4.51 -22.19
CA GLU A 160 -11.00 -4.17 -21.62
C GLU A 160 -10.86 -3.62 -20.21
N VAL A 161 -9.97 -4.19 -19.40
CA VAL A 161 -9.72 -3.77 -18.01
C VAL A 161 -8.22 -3.74 -17.74
N GLY A 162 -7.69 -2.56 -17.44
CA GLY A 162 -6.32 -2.41 -16.95
C GLY A 162 -6.19 -2.80 -15.47
N ILE A 163 -5.04 -3.32 -15.08
CA ILE A 163 -4.73 -3.68 -13.68
C ILE A 163 -3.48 -2.98 -13.24
N ILE A 164 -3.56 -2.35 -12.05
CA ILE A 164 -2.41 -1.82 -11.31
C ILE A 164 -2.52 -2.32 -9.88
N CYS A 165 -1.43 -2.76 -9.28
CA CYS A 165 -1.41 -3.20 -7.89
C CYS A 165 -0.27 -2.56 -7.11
N PHE A 166 -0.45 -2.44 -5.79
CA PHE A 166 0.66 -2.18 -4.88
C PHE A 166 1.42 -3.49 -4.65
N GLY A 167 2.75 -3.45 -4.70
CA GLY A 167 3.61 -4.61 -4.50
C GLY A 167 4.77 -4.32 -3.56
N LEU A 168 5.25 -5.36 -2.91
CA LEU A 168 6.50 -5.34 -2.17
C LEU A 168 7.64 -5.70 -3.13
N GLY A 169 8.68 -4.88 -3.22
CA GLY A 169 9.72 -4.91 -4.25
C GLY A 169 10.41 -6.26 -4.52
N GLU A 170 10.37 -7.20 -3.59
CA GLU A 170 10.94 -8.54 -3.78
C GLU A 170 9.96 -9.56 -4.38
N ARG A 171 8.66 -9.24 -4.41
CA ARG A 171 7.62 -10.12 -4.95
C ARG A 171 7.38 -9.83 -6.42
N GLN A 172 8.22 -10.37 -7.27
CA GLN A 172 8.13 -10.17 -8.72
C GLN A 172 7.05 -11.03 -9.39
N GLN A 173 6.12 -11.64 -8.63
CA GLN A 173 5.14 -12.58 -9.17
C GLN A 173 4.21 -11.93 -10.20
N ALA A 174 3.85 -10.68 -10.02
CA ALA A 174 2.99 -9.94 -10.93
C ALA A 174 3.58 -9.80 -12.36
N GLN A 175 4.91 -9.77 -12.51
CA GLN A 175 5.56 -9.69 -13.83
C GLN A 175 5.51 -11.03 -14.61
N TYR A 176 5.33 -12.16 -13.92
CA TYR A 176 5.21 -13.47 -14.56
C TYR A 176 3.77 -13.85 -14.90
N CYS A 177 2.80 -12.98 -14.60
CA CYS A 177 1.43 -13.15 -15.10
C CYS A 177 1.38 -12.97 -16.62
N THR A 178 0.36 -13.50 -17.23
CA THR A 178 0.07 -13.31 -18.67
C THR A 178 -1.30 -12.66 -18.83
N PRO A 179 -1.37 -11.36 -19.23
CA PRO A 179 -0.23 -10.44 -19.40
C PRO A 179 0.42 -10.03 -18.08
N PRO A 180 1.66 -9.50 -18.10
CA PRO A 180 2.29 -8.93 -16.91
C PRO A 180 1.47 -7.78 -16.31
N LEU A 181 1.38 -7.73 -14.99
CA LEU A 181 0.63 -6.69 -14.29
C LEU A 181 1.52 -5.48 -13.97
N SER A 182 0.92 -4.29 -14.00
CA SER A 182 1.61 -3.06 -13.58
C SER A 182 1.64 -2.96 -12.06
N VAL A 183 2.82 -2.65 -11.50
CA VAL A 183 3.04 -2.61 -10.04
C VAL A 183 3.50 -1.23 -9.61
N ILE A 184 2.89 -0.71 -8.53
CA ILE A 184 3.42 0.40 -7.74
C ILE A 184 4.32 -0.22 -6.68
N GLU A 185 5.61 -0.17 -6.92
CA GLU A 185 6.59 -0.84 -6.07
C GLU A 185 6.90 -0.02 -4.81
N MET A 186 6.96 -0.71 -3.66
CA MET A 186 7.56 -0.17 -2.46
C MET A 186 9.05 -0.53 -2.46
N PRO A 187 9.96 0.46 -2.48
CA PRO A 187 11.40 0.22 -2.57
C PRO A 187 11.96 -0.23 -1.20
N THR A 188 11.64 -1.47 -0.79
CA THR A 188 11.95 -2.02 0.54
C THR A 188 13.43 -2.01 0.87
N GLU A 189 14.29 -2.33 -0.11
CA GLU A 189 15.74 -2.31 0.08
C GLU A 189 16.26 -0.90 0.39
N ALA A 190 15.90 0.10 -0.43
CA ALA A 190 16.30 1.48 -0.22
C ALA A 190 15.73 2.06 1.09
N MET A 191 14.49 1.71 1.43
CA MET A 191 13.87 2.12 2.69
C MET A 191 14.56 1.49 3.89
N THR A 192 14.94 0.22 3.82
CA THR A 192 15.65 -0.47 4.90
C THR A 192 17.04 0.13 5.10
N ALA A 193 17.79 0.35 4.01
CA ALA A 193 19.09 1.00 4.07
C ALA A 193 18.98 2.42 4.69
N GLY A 194 18.01 3.21 4.25
CA GLY A 194 17.77 4.55 4.80
C GLY A 194 17.39 4.55 6.28
N ALA A 195 16.59 3.58 6.73
CA ALA A 195 16.21 3.46 8.13
C ALA A 195 17.41 3.09 9.03
N VAL A 196 18.26 2.17 8.57
CA VAL A 196 19.48 1.79 9.30
C VAL A 196 20.45 2.96 9.34
N GLN A 197 20.66 3.66 8.23
CA GLN A 197 21.52 4.84 8.19
C GLN A 197 21.03 5.93 9.17
N MET A 198 19.74 6.26 9.12
CA MET A 198 19.14 7.25 10.02
C MET A 198 19.30 6.87 11.50
N ALA A 199 19.10 5.59 11.82
CA ALA A 199 19.29 5.08 13.17
C ALA A 199 20.75 5.24 13.62
N ALA A 200 21.73 4.90 12.78
CA ALA A 200 23.15 5.03 13.07
C ALA A 200 23.57 6.50 13.28
N GLU A 201 23.08 7.42 12.46
CA GLU A 201 23.33 8.85 12.59
C GLU A 201 22.77 9.39 13.93
N THR A 202 21.53 9.01 14.28
CA THR A 202 20.88 9.45 15.52
C THR A 202 21.66 9.00 16.76
N VAL A 203 22.14 7.74 16.77
CA VAL A 203 22.98 7.21 17.88
C VAL A 203 24.29 7.99 17.99
N SER A 204 24.92 8.35 16.87
CA SER A 204 26.18 9.09 16.87
C SER A 204 26.04 10.50 17.47
N TYR A 205 24.88 11.13 17.34
CA TYR A 205 24.60 12.47 17.93
C TYR A 205 24.27 12.42 19.41
N THR A 206 23.77 11.31 19.94
CA THR A 206 23.42 11.17 21.37
C THR A 206 24.62 10.82 22.26
N HIS A 207 25.76 10.46 21.68
CA HIS A 207 27.00 10.13 22.37
C HIS A 207 28.06 11.24 22.35
N LEU A 208 27.74 12.46 21.86
CA LEU A 208 28.54 13.68 21.91
C LEU A 208 28.03 14.61 23.00
#